data_345f2c7ddb77df87a1ea688b1a361f69
#
_entry.id   345f2c7ddb77df87a1ea688b1a361f69
#
_cell.length_a   1.000
_cell.length_b   1.000
_cell.length_c   1.000
_cell.angle_alpha   90.00
_cell.angle_beta   90.00
_cell.angle_gamma   90.00
#
_symmetry.space_group_name_H-M   'P 1'
#
loop_
_entity.id
_entity.type
_entity.pdbx_description
1 polymer ?
#
loop_
_entity_poly.entity_id
_entity_poly.type
_entity_poly.pdbx_seq_one_letter_code
_entity_poly.pdbx_strand_id
1 'polypeptide(L)'
;MDRYIFEQFMMKIETRHAKEFFDFLKANAQKRIDTKNKTYLINYPQEDEQIELILETEKDETGKLNIKDFLFHHKSKQEWEFKILKSMNQFSNTYIVNNKENKSTSCIRLVNEDVIGKKLKPNTTIKAQVCGIVMIANIFQTEEDYKKRVTADKNGNKTLMKDGYLIPYNLFVNNSASLSEEERQNRDHVRDNLLTFKSKLKNVKKVDINISPEENNHYYRATIDTTYGELDIIIPSNICENISDIKDNNVIIGELLLSGNLCTGKYKKQIKENKED
;
A
#
# COMPACT_ATOMS: atom_id res chain seq x y z
N MET A 1 -11.06 -1.28 10.73
CA MET A 1 -9.63 -1.65 10.58
C MET A 1 -9.57 -2.53 9.37
N ASP A 2 -8.74 -2.17 8.43
CA ASP A 2 -8.50 -3.06 7.29
C ASP A 2 -7.64 -4.23 7.80
N ARG A 3 -8.34 -5.25 8.32
CA ARG A 3 -7.78 -6.43 8.98
C ARG A 3 -6.76 -7.13 8.08
N TYR A 4 -6.94 -6.97 6.76
CA TYR A 4 -6.13 -7.61 5.75
C TYR A 4 -4.72 -7.00 5.65
N ILE A 5 -4.59 -5.66 5.67
CA ILE A 5 -3.28 -5.00 5.69
C ILE A 5 -2.55 -5.36 6.97
N PHE A 6 -3.27 -5.32 8.09
CA PHE A 6 -2.73 -5.71 9.38
C PHE A 6 -2.24 -7.17 9.40
N GLU A 7 -3.06 -8.11 8.95
CA GLU A 7 -2.70 -9.53 8.92
C GLU A 7 -1.49 -9.81 8.04
N GLN A 8 -1.30 -9.12 6.94
CA GLN A 8 -0.16 -9.34 6.04
C GLN A 8 1.16 -8.78 6.56
N PHE A 9 1.15 -7.60 7.16
CA PHE A 9 2.36 -7.02 7.78
C PHE A 9 2.70 -7.65 9.13
N MET A 10 1.68 -8.24 9.79
CA MET A 10 1.75 -8.72 11.16
C MET A 10 1.51 -10.23 11.27
N MET A 11 1.65 -10.99 10.19
CA MET A 11 1.29 -12.42 10.14
C MET A 11 2.00 -13.33 11.15
N LYS A 12 3.05 -12.85 11.80
CA LYS A 12 3.67 -13.54 12.93
C LYS A 12 3.24 -13.02 14.29
N ILE A 13 2.52 -11.90 14.33
CA ILE A 13 1.94 -11.43 15.60
C ILE A 13 0.63 -12.19 15.77
N GLU A 14 0.67 -13.23 16.56
CA GLU A 14 -0.55 -13.93 16.98
C GLU A 14 -1.55 -12.89 17.51
N THR A 15 -2.84 -13.11 17.27
CA THR A 15 -3.93 -12.16 17.65
C THR A 15 -3.86 -11.72 19.12
N ARG A 16 -3.29 -12.56 20.00
CA ARG A 16 -3.03 -12.25 21.39
C ARG A 16 -1.99 -11.15 21.61
N HIS A 17 -1.02 -11.00 20.70
CA HIS A 17 0.04 -9.99 20.78
C HIS A 17 -0.29 -8.68 20.04
N ALA A 18 -1.39 -8.66 19.27
CA ALA A 18 -1.79 -7.46 18.53
C ALA A 18 -2.01 -6.25 19.45
N LYS A 19 -2.56 -6.47 20.63
CA LYS A 19 -2.76 -5.40 21.63
C LYS A 19 -1.42 -4.87 22.12
N GLU A 20 -0.49 -5.73 22.48
CA GLU A 20 0.85 -5.38 22.97
C GLU A 20 1.62 -4.59 21.92
N PHE A 21 1.55 -5.02 20.67
CA PHE A 21 2.13 -4.29 19.54
C PHE A 21 1.56 -2.88 19.37
N PHE A 22 0.25 -2.72 19.42
CA PHE A 22 -0.35 -1.40 19.30
C PHE A 22 -0.05 -0.51 20.52
N ASP A 23 -0.01 -1.09 21.71
CA ASP A 23 0.36 -0.35 22.91
C ASP A 23 1.83 0.08 22.83
N PHE A 24 2.71 -0.76 22.27
CA PHE A 24 4.09 -0.40 21.95
C PHE A 24 4.16 0.76 20.95
N LEU A 25 3.43 0.69 19.82
CA LEU A 25 3.41 1.78 18.82
C LEU A 25 2.89 3.09 19.41
N LYS A 26 1.88 3.03 20.30
CA LYS A 26 1.37 4.22 21.00
C LYS A 26 2.42 4.83 21.93
N ALA A 27 3.11 3.99 22.70
CA ALA A 27 4.10 4.44 23.67
C ALA A 27 5.38 5.00 23.03
N ASN A 28 5.73 4.50 21.84
CA ASN A 28 6.99 4.83 21.15
C ASN A 28 6.81 5.71 19.91
N ALA A 29 5.65 6.37 19.75
CA ALA A 29 5.41 7.24 18.62
C ALA A 29 6.40 8.43 18.62
N GLN A 30 7.21 8.51 17.56
CA GLN A 30 8.17 9.60 17.38
C GLN A 30 7.51 10.89 16.88
N LYS A 31 6.31 10.78 16.30
CA LYS A 31 5.56 11.93 15.83
C LYS A 31 4.07 11.75 16.09
N ARG A 32 3.44 12.83 16.53
CA ARG A 32 1.99 12.89 16.75
C ARG A 32 1.40 14.01 15.91
N ILE A 33 0.26 13.76 15.27
CA ILE A 33 -0.51 14.74 14.52
C ILE A 33 -1.94 14.67 15.00
N ASP A 34 -2.41 15.74 15.63
CA ASP A 34 -3.81 15.84 16.07
C ASP A 34 -4.62 16.60 15.00
N THR A 35 -5.78 16.06 14.67
CA THR A 35 -6.82 16.71 13.88
C THR A 35 -8.06 16.90 14.74
N LYS A 36 -9.12 17.51 14.19
CA LYS A 36 -10.36 17.74 14.93
C LYS A 36 -10.94 16.47 15.57
N ASN A 37 -10.87 15.33 14.86
CA ASN A 37 -11.56 14.10 15.26
C ASN A 37 -10.60 12.91 15.44
N LYS A 38 -9.37 12.99 14.96
CA LYS A 38 -8.43 11.88 14.90
C LYS A 38 -7.06 12.28 15.40
N THR A 39 -6.33 11.34 15.94
CA THR A 39 -4.91 11.47 16.24
C THR A 39 -4.14 10.43 15.43
N TYR A 40 -3.09 10.86 14.76
CA TYR A 40 -2.16 10.01 14.04
C TYR A 40 -0.87 9.88 14.85
N LEU A 41 -0.51 8.66 15.19
CA LEU A 41 0.74 8.34 15.86
C LEU A 41 1.67 7.68 14.83
N ILE A 42 2.81 8.29 14.59
CA ILE A 42 3.74 7.88 13.53
C ILE A 42 4.99 7.32 14.17
N ASN A 43 5.31 6.09 13.79
CA ASN A 43 6.52 5.40 14.19
C ASN A 43 7.41 5.17 12.96
N TYR A 44 8.71 5.24 13.17
CA TYR A 44 9.71 4.92 12.18
C TYR A 44 10.46 3.66 12.63
N PRO A 45 10.61 2.63 11.78
CA PRO A 45 11.54 1.54 12.05
C PRO A 45 12.95 2.09 12.28
N GLN A 46 13.68 1.56 13.24
CA GLN A 46 14.97 2.10 13.67
C GLN A 46 16.01 2.22 12.55
N GLU A 47 15.92 1.37 11.53
CA GLU A 47 16.90 1.33 10.43
C GLU A 47 16.46 2.09 9.17
N ASP A 48 15.19 2.46 9.04
CA ASP A 48 14.67 3.14 7.86
C ASP A 48 13.65 4.22 8.21
N GLU A 49 14.11 5.45 8.40
CA GLU A 49 13.24 6.62 8.64
C GLU A 49 12.36 6.98 7.43
N GLN A 50 12.52 6.30 6.29
CA GLN A 50 11.67 6.48 5.12
C GLN A 50 10.35 5.73 5.25
N ILE A 51 10.27 4.73 6.14
CA ILE A 51 9.05 3.99 6.41
C ILE A 51 8.29 4.66 7.54
N GLU A 52 7.01 4.92 7.32
CA GLU A 52 6.08 5.43 8.31
C GLU A 52 5.05 4.35 8.66
N LEU A 53 5.06 3.94 9.93
CA LEU A 53 4.01 3.12 10.54
C LEU A 53 3.03 4.09 11.21
N ILE A 54 1.85 4.27 10.60
CA ILE A 54 0.89 5.29 11.01
C ILE A 54 -0.29 4.62 11.69
N LEU A 55 -0.45 4.91 12.98
CA LEU A 55 -1.60 4.45 13.75
C LEU A 55 -2.66 5.57 13.80
N GLU A 56 -3.77 5.37 13.12
CA GLU A 56 -4.92 6.25 13.19
C GLU A 56 -5.76 5.92 14.42
N THR A 57 -6.00 6.92 15.26
CA THR A 57 -6.78 6.75 16.50
C THR A 57 -7.86 7.82 16.61
N GLU A 58 -8.93 7.49 17.34
CA GLU A 58 -9.96 8.44 17.79
C GLU A 58 -10.03 8.44 19.31
N LYS A 59 -10.34 9.60 19.91
CA LYS A 59 -10.63 9.71 21.33
C LYS A 59 -12.05 9.23 21.60
N ASP A 60 -12.22 8.36 22.60
CA ASP A 60 -13.54 8.07 23.14
C ASP A 60 -13.97 9.17 24.12
N GLU A 61 -15.17 9.00 24.68
CA GLU A 61 -15.76 9.93 25.65
C GLU A 61 -14.88 10.12 26.91
N THR A 62 -14.02 9.18 27.23
CA THR A 62 -13.09 9.24 28.37
C THR A 62 -11.75 9.88 28.00
N GLY A 63 -11.53 10.23 26.73
CA GLY A 63 -10.26 10.75 26.20
C GLY A 63 -9.23 9.67 25.84
N LYS A 64 -9.58 8.38 25.96
CA LYS A 64 -8.72 7.26 25.61
C LYS A 64 -8.63 7.13 24.08
N LEU A 65 -7.42 6.87 23.58
CA LEU A 65 -7.17 6.65 22.15
C LEU A 65 -7.56 5.22 21.74
N ASN A 66 -8.58 5.11 20.91
CA ASN A 66 -9.01 3.87 20.28
C ASN A 66 -8.49 3.79 18.86
N ILE A 67 -7.90 2.65 18.50
CA ILE A 67 -7.34 2.42 17.17
C ILE A 67 -8.47 2.29 16.16
N LYS A 68 -8.36 3.04 15.07
CA LYS A 68 -9.28 3.00 13.93
C LYS A 68 -8.66 2.30 12.73
N ASP A 69 -7.41 2.61 12.44
CA ASP A 69 -6.72 2.06 11.29
C ASP A 69 -5.21 2.02 11.52
N PHE A 70 -4.54 1.19 10.76
CA PHE A 70 -3.09 1.11 10.70
C PHE A 70 -2.67 1.27 9.25
N LEU A 71 -1.81 2.24 9.00
CA LEU A 71 -1.36 2.59 7.67
C LEU A 71 0.15 2.41 7.59
N PHE A 72 0.57 1.94 6.46
CA PHE A 72 1.97 1.83 6.13
C PHE A 72 2.27 2.76 4.94
N HIS A 73 3.32 3.55 5.04
CA HIS A 73 3.74 4.43 3.97
C HIS A 73 5.26 4.48 3.86
N HIS A 74 5.75 4.49 2.63
CA HIS A 74 7.15 4.73 2.34
C HIS A 74 7.31 6.13 1.73
N LYS A 75 8.18 6.96 2.30
CA LYS A 75 8.53 8.27 1.75
C LYS A 75 9.38 8.10 0.50
N SER A 76 8.74 7.70 -0.57
CA SER A 76 9.35 7.58 -1.88
C SER A 76 9.78 8.96 -2.41
N LYS A 77 10.76 8.98 -3.31
CA LYS A 77 11.11 10.19 -4.07
C LYS A 77 10.19 10.38 -5.28
N GLN A 78 9.44 9.37 -5.67
CA GLN A 78 8.56 9.38 -6.82
C GLN A 78 7.31 10.19 -6.52
N GLU A 79 7.08 11.22 -7.33
CA GLU A 79 5.91 12.07 -7.28
C GLU A 79 5.11 11.94 -8.56
N TRP A 80 3.85 11.53 -8.43
CA TRP A 80 2.95 11.40 -9.57
C TRP A 80 1.82 12.41 -9.51
N GLU A 81 1.33 12.83 -10.68
CA GLU A 81 0.21 13.75 -10.81
C GLU A 81 -1.04 12.99 -11.25
N PHE A 82 -2.13 13.16 -10.50
CA PHE A 82 -3.39 12.47 -10.69
C PHE A 82 -4.54 13.45 -10.80
N LYS A 83 -5.54 13.07 -11.61
CA LYS A 83 -6.86 13.67 -11.61
C LYS A 83 -7.82 12.76 -10.83
N ILE A 84 -8.44 13.26 -9.77
CA ILE A 84 -9.46 12.55 -9.01
C ILE A 84 -10.69 12.33 -9.90
N LEU A 85 -11.15 11.09 -10.01
CA LEU A 85 -12.40 10.76 -10.68
C LEU A 85 -13.54 10.65 -9.67
N LYS A 86 -13.36 9.83 -8.65
CA LYS A 86 -14.33 9.65 -7.57
C LYS A 86 -13.69 9.05 -6.31
N SER A 87 -14.34 9.26 -5.16
CA SER A 87 -14.01 8.55 -3.92
C SER A 87 -14.54 7.11 -3.97
N MET A 88 -13.83 6.18 -3.37
CA MET A 88 -14.32 4.83 -3.10
C MET A 88 -14.91 4.80 -1.69
N ASN A 89 -16.24 4.92 -1.59
CA ASN A 89 -16.94 5.11 -0.30
C ASN A 89 -16.72 3.96 0.70
N GLN A 90 -16.44 2.77 0.22
CA GLN A 90 -16.17 1.58 1.05
C GLN A 90 -14.76 1.55 1.67
N PHE A 91 -13.84 2.37 1.17
CA PHE A 91 -12.47 2.46 1.65
C PHE A 91 -12.15 3.89 2.08
N SER A 92 -11.63 4.05 3.29
CA SER A 92 -11.22 5.35 3.81
C SER A 92 -10.11 5.95 2.94
N ASN A 93 -10.24 7.24 2.62
CA ASN A 93 -9.23 8.03 1.89
C ASN A 93 -8.75 7.40 0.57
N THR A 94 -9.59 6.58 -0.07
CA THR A 94 -9.27 5.89 -1.32
C THR A 94 -10.03 6.49 -2.49
N TYR A 95 -9.32 6.70 -3.59
CA TYR A 95 -9.83 7.38 -4.77
C TYR A 95 -9.53 6.60 -6.04
N ILE A 96 -10.49 6.60 -6.96
CA ILE A 96 -10.22 6.26 -8.36
C ILE A 96 -9.67 7.50 -9.02
N VAL A 97 -8.54 7.37 -9.68
CA VAL A 97 -7.79 8.46 -10.28
C VAL A 97 -7.36 8.14 -11.70
N ASN A 98 -7.16 9.16 -12.51
CA ASN A 98 -6.42 9.05 -13.78
C ASN A 98 -5.04 9.66 -13.59
N ASN A 99 -4.02 8.97 -14.06
CA ASN A 99 -2.73 9.58 -14.26
C ASN A 99 -2.85 10.65 -15.36
N LYS A 100 -2.26 11.82 -15.12
CA LYS A 100 -2.42 12.98 -16.02
C LYS A 100 -1.66 12.81 -17.33
N GLU A 101 -0.54 12.09 -17.30
CA GLU A 101 0.31 11.90 -18.48
C GLU A 101 -0.25 10.88 -19.44
N ASN A 102 -0.61 9.69 -18.99
CA ASN A 102 -1.01 8.57 -19.84
C ASN A 102 -2.51 8.25 -19.79
N LYS A 103 -3.30 9.00 -18.99
CA LYS A 103 -4.75 8.85 -18.79
C LYS A 103 -5.21 7.47 -18.33
N SER A 104 -4.32 6.63 -17.85
CA SER A 104 -4.71 5.33 -17.30
C SER A 104 -5.38 5.48 -15.94
N THR A 105 -6.37 4.63 -15.69
CA THR A 105 -7.14 4.61 -14.44
C THR A 105 -6.41 3.78 -13.40
N SER A 106 -6.37 4.27 -12.16
CA SER A 106 -5.77 3.60 -11.02
C SER A 106 -6.60 3.84 -9.75
N CYS A 107 -6.25 3.15 -8.67
CA CYS A 107 -6.75 3.44 -7.32
C CYS A 107 -5.57 3.90 -6.47
N ILE A 108 -5.78 4.92 -5.63
CA ILE A 108 -4.77 5.42 -4.68
C ILE A 108 -5.40 5.66 -3.31
N ARG A 109 -4.71 5.24 -2.26
CA ARG A 109 -5.04 5.58 -0.88
C ARG A 109 -4.14 6.73 -0.41
N LEU A 110 -4.76 7.82 0.06
CA LEU A 110 -4.05 9.01 0.52
C LEU A 110 -3.93 9.00 2.04
N VAL A 111 -2.73 8.78 2.55
CA VAL A 111 -2.48 8.60 3.99
C VAL A 111 -2.57 9.89 4.80
N ASN A 112 -2.48 11.06 4.16
CA ASN A 112 -2.50 12.36 4.83
C ASN A 112 -3.70 13.24 4.45
N GLU A 113 -4.73 12.71 3.80
CA GLU A 113 -5.90 13.50 3.39
C GLU A 113 -6.60 14.15 4.58
N ASP A 114 -6.88 13.39 5.63
CA ASP A 114 -7.57 13.88 6.82
C ASP A 114 -6.77 14.96 7.56
N VAL A 115 -5.44 14.90 7.48
CA VAL A 115 -4.56 15.91 8.07
C VAL A 115 -4.65 17.24 7.32
N ILE A 116 -4.91 17.19 6.02
CA ILE A 116 -5.12 18.38 5.18
C ILE A 116 -6.52 18.99 5.40
N GLY A 117 -7.44 18.21 5.98
CA GLY A 117 -8.76 18.68 6.40
C GLY A 117 -9.72 19.01 5.25
N LYS A 118 -9.46 18.52 4.04
CA LYS A 118 -10.33 18.75 2.87
C LYS A 118 -10.57 17.45 2.13
N LYS A 119 -11.84 17.02 2.06
CA LYS A 119 -12.23 15.98 1.12
C LYS A 119 -11.95 16.43 -0.31
N LEU A 120 -11.23 15.59 -1.05
CA LEU A 120 -10.94 15.82 -2.45
C LEU A 120 -12.20 15.62 -3.29
N LYS A 121 -12.47 16.57 -4.18
CA LYS A 121 -13.62 16.53 -5.07
C LYS A 121 -13.26 15.92 -6.42
N PRO A 122 -14.20 15.30 -7.14
CA PRO A 122 -14.00 14.90 -8.54
C PRO A 122 -13.44 16.05 -9.37
N ASN A 123 -12.62 15.71 -10.35
CA ASN A 123 -11.89 16.63 -11.22
C ASN A 123 -10.77 17.46 -10.54
N THR A 124 -10.51 17.28 -9.24
CA THR A 124 -9.34 17.89 -8.61
C THR A 124 -8.07 17.22 -9.13
N THR A 125 -7.08 18.04 -9.51
CA THR A 125 -5.72 17.55 -9.77
C THR A 125 -4.91 17.57 -8.49
N ILE A 126 -4.23 16.47 -8.21
CA ILE A 126 -3.37 16.30 -7.04
C ILE A 126 -1.98 15.86 -7.49
N LYS A 127 -0.98 16.18 -6.68
CA LYS A 127 0.36 15.63 -6.74
C LYS A 127 0.65 14.88 -5.45
N ALA A 128 1.11 13.64 -5.56
CA ALA A 128 1.38 12.81 -4.40
C ALA A 128 2.72 12.09 -4.54
N GLN A 129 3.45 11.99 -3.43
CA GLN A 129 4.53 11.01 -3.30
C GLN A 129 3.91 9.64 -3.19
N VAL A 130 4.35 8.68 -3.99
CA VAL A 130 3.69 7.37 -4.11
C VAL A 130 4.61 6.23 -3.74
N CYS A 131 4.05 5.19 -3.14
CA CYS A 131 4.68 3.89 -2.96
C CYS A 131 3.66 2.77 -3.13
N GLY A 132 4.12 1.59 -3.54
CA GLY A 132 3.30 0.39 -3.61
C GLY A 132 3.52 -0.50 -2.39
N ILE A 133 2.43 -0.98 -1.79
CA ILE A 133 2.48 -1.97 -0.71
C ILE A 133 1.99 -3.29 -1.29
N VAL A 134 2.88 -4.25 -1.44
CA VAL A 134 2.54 -5.55 -2.02
C VAL A 134 1.71 -6.34 -1.01
N MET A 135 0.53 -6.76 -1.43
CA MET A 135 -0.44 -7.48 -0.60
C MET A 135 -0.44 -8.98 -0.88
N ILE A 136 -0.30 -9.34 -2.15
CA ILE A 136 -0.23 -10.72 -2.63
C ILE A 136 0.78 -10.73 -3.77
N ALA A 137 1.71 -11.69 -3.78
CA ALA A 137 2.60 -11.85 -4.91
C ALA A 137 3.12 -13.27 -5.08
N ASN A 138 3.48 -13.57 -6.32
CA ASN A 138 4.38 -14.65 -6.67
C ASN A 138 5.66 -14.04 -7.24
N ILE A 139 6.79 -14.53 -6.80
CA ILE A 139 8.10 -14.08 -7.26
C ILE A 139 8.79 -15.24 -7.96
N PHE A 140 9.37 -14.97 -9.12
CA PHE A 140 10.05 -15.92 -9.98
C PHE A 140 11.50 -15.48 -10.18
N GLN A 141 12.41 -16.43 -10.29
CA GLN A 141 13.81 -16.13 -10.53
C GLN A 141 14.04 -15.51 -11.91
N THR A 142 13.28 -15.99 -12.91
CA THR A 142 13.39 -15.54 -14.30
C THR A 142 12.02 -15.35 -14.95
N GLU A 143 12.01 -14.64 -16.09
CA GLU A 143 10.83 -14.51 -16.95
C GLU A 143 10.39 -15.85 -17.54
N GLU A 144 11.33 -16.76 -17.79
CA GLU A 144 11.04 -18.12 -18.27
C GLU A 144 10.28 -18.94 -17.22
N ASP A 145 10.65 -18.80 -15.95
CA ASP A 145 9.96 -19.50 -14.86
C ASP A 145 8.54 -18.98 -14.68
N TYR A 146 8.34 -17.66 -14.80
CA TYR A 146 7.01 -17.09 -14.86
C TYR A 146 6.18 -17.67 -16.00
N LYS A 147 6.71 -17.67 -17.24
CA LYS A 147 6.00 -18.19 -18.41
C LYS A 147 5.64 -19.67 -18.31
N LYS A 148 6.48 -20.49 -17.66
CA LYS A 148 6.18 -21.89 -17.39
C LYS A 148 4.99 -22.08 -16.44
N ARG A 149 4.83 -21.17 -15.48
CA ARG A 149 3.76 -21.25 -14.46
C ARG A 149 2.41 -20.73 -14.97
N VAL A 150 2.39 -19.87 -15.97
CA VAL A 150 1.13 -19.38 -16.54
C VAL A 150 0.40 -20.52 -17.21
N THR A 151 -0.77 -20.87 -16.68
CA THR A 151 -1.64 -21.90 -17.25
C THR A 151 -2.28 -21.41 -18.55
N ALA A 152 -2.36 -22.29 -19.54
CA ALA A 152 -3.12 -22.02 -20.75
C ALA A 152 -4.63 -22.06 -20.44
N ASP A 153 -5.39 -21.25 -21.14
CA ASP A 153 -6.85 -21.32 -21.14
C ASP A 153 -7.34 -22.63 -21.82
N LYS A 154 -8.67 -22.82 -21.86
CA LYS A 154 -9.30 -24.00 -22.49
C LYS A 154 -8.95 -24.16 -24.00
N ASN A 155 -8.48 -23.11 -24.62
CA ASN A 155 -8.08 -23.08 -26.04
C ASN A 155 -6.56 -23.20 -26.23
N GLY A 156 -5.81 -23.42 -25.15
CA GLY A 156 -4.34 -23.52 -25.18
C GLY A 156 -3.61 -22.17 -25.22
N ASN A 157 -4.32 -21.03 -25.12
CA ASN A 157 -3.72 -19.71 -25.15
C ASN A 157 -3.22 -19.33 -23.74
N LYS A 158 -2.00 -18.80 -23.66
CA LYS A 158 -1.44 -18.21 -22.44
C LYS A 158 -1.58 -16.70 -22.48
N THR A 159 -2.38 -16.16 -21.56
CA THR A 159 -2.46 -14.71 -21.39
C THR A 159 -1.36 -14.27 -20.41
N LEU A 160 -0.31 -13.66 -20.96
CA LEU A 160 0.79 -13.11 -20.18
C LEU A 160 0.50 -11.66 -19.82
N MET A 161 0.62 -11.33 -18.55
CA MET A 161 0.56 -9.94 -18.13
C MET A 161 1.79 -9.17 -18.63
N LYS A 162 1.56 -7.98 -19.20
CA LYS A 162 2.64 -7.11 -19.66
C LYS A 162 3.30 -6.41 -18.47
N ASP A 163 4.60 -6.18 -18.58
CA ASP A 163 5.37 -5.49 -17.56
C ASP A 163 4.91 -4.03 -17.40
N GLY A 164 4.92 -3.55 -16.18
CA GLY A 164 4.75 -2.15 -15.83
C GLY A 164 3.30 -1.65 -15.79
N TYR A 165 2.31 -2.45 -16.13
CA TYR A 165 0.92 -2.04 -16.01
C TYR A 165 0.44 -2.18 -14.57
N LEU A 166 -0.25 -1.14 -14.07
CA LEU A 166 -0.99 -1.15 -12.81
C LEU A 166 -2.48 -1.17 -13.15
N ILE A 167 -3.12 -2.32 -13.02
CA ILE A 167 -4.51 -2.52 -13.43
C ILE A 167 -5.38 -2.65 -12.18
N PRO A 168 -6.39 -1.79 -11.97
CA PRO A 168 -7.34 -1.97 -10.87
C PRO A 168 -7.92 -3.37 -10.88
N TYR A 169 -7.88 -4.05 -9.73
CA TYR A 169 -8.31 -5.43 -9.60
C TYR A 169 -9.73 -5.66 -10.15
N ASN A 170 -10.66 -4.77 -9.83
CA ASN A 170 -12.02 -4.84 -10.31
C ASN A 170 -12.14 -4.76 -11.85
N LEU A 171 -11.28 -3.99 -12.52
CA LEU A 171 -11.23 -3.94 -13.99
C LEU A 171 -10.57 -5.20 -14.56
N PHE A 172 -9.54 -5.72 -13.89
CA PHE A 172 -8.89 -6.95 -14.29
C PHE A 172 -9.85 -8.15 -14.25
N VAL A 173 -10.57 -8.30 -13.14
CA VAL A 173 -11.53 -9.39 -12.94
C VAL A 173 -12.73 -9.26 -13.87
N ASN A 174 -13.27 -8.05 -14.08
CA ASN A 174 -14.43 -7.86 -14.95
C ASN A 174 -14.12 -8.07 -16.43
N ASN A 175 -12.87 -7.86 -16.83
CA ASN A 175 -12.42 -8.11 -18.22
C ASN A 175 -11.96 -9.56 -18.44
N SER A 176 -11.75 -10.35 -17.38
CA SER A 176 -11.57 -11.79 -17.50
C SER A 176 -12.94 -12.40 -17.82
N ALA A 177 -13.16 -12.74 -19.09
CA ALA A 177 -14.45 -13.11 -19.71
C ALA A 177 -15.12 -14.38 -19.16
N SER A 178 -14.72 -14.88 -18.00
CA SER A 178 -15.09 -16.18 -17.47
C SER A 178 -15.87 -16.20 -16.17
N LEU A 179 -16.09 -15.04 -15.51
CA LEU A 179 -16.85 -15.04 -14.26
C LEU A 179 -18.34 -15.06 -14.50
N SER A 180 -19.02 -16.06 -13.93
CA SER A 180 -20.49 -16.09 -13.83
C SER A 180 -21.00 -14.91 -12.98
N GLU A 181 -22.30 -14.61 -13.10
CA GLU A 181 -22.97 -13.59 -12.27
C GLU A 181 -22.83 -13.90 -10.77
N GLU A 182 -22.92 -15.18 -10.40
CA GLU A 182 -22.78 -15.67 -9.03
C GLU A 182 -21.36 -15.48 -8.49
N GLU A 183 -20.33 -15.77 -9.30
CA GLU A 183 -18.93 -15.50 -8.94
C GLU A 183 -18.63 -14.01 -8.78
N ARG A 184 -19.30 -13.14 -9.57
CA ARG A 184 -19.20 -11.67 -9.41
C ARG A 184 -19.86 -11.18 -8.12
N GLN A 185 -21.00 -11.76 -7.72
CA GLN A 185 -21.69 -11.41 -6.48
C GLN A 185 -20.95 -11.90 -5.23
N ASN A 186 -20.30 -13.07 -5.32
CA ASN A 186 -19.52 -13.65 -4.23
C ASN A 186 -18.04 -13.18 -4.19
N ARG A 187 -17.68 -12.24 -5.05
CA ARG A 187 -16.32 -11.72 -5.14
C ARG A 187 -15.90 -11.03 -3.84
N ASP A 188 -14.64 -11.25 -3.46
CA ASP A 188 -14.00 -10.54 -2.36
C ASP A 188 -13.79 -9.04 -2.71
N HIS A 189 -14.73 -8.21 -2.26
CA HIS A 189 -14.68 -6.76 -2.47
C HIS A 189 -13.56 -6.06 -1.70
N VAL A 190 -12.91 -6.73 -0.76
CA VAL A 190 -11.77 -6.16 -0.02
C VAL A 190 -10.61 -5.84 -0.98
N ARG A 191 -10.52 -6.56 -2.10
CA ARG A 191 -9.48 -6.36 -3.11
C ARG A 191 -9.79 -5.26 -4.13
N ASP A 192 -10.95 -4.62 -4.07
CA ASP A 192 -11.37 -3.62 -5.09
C ASP A 192 -10.49 -2.37 -5.13
N ASN A 193 -9.74 -2.08 -4.07
CA ASN A 193 -8.78 -0.99 -3.99
C ASN A 193 -7.35 -1.40 -4.36
N LEU A 194 -7.12 -2.65 -4.74
CA LEU A 194 -5.81 -3.16 -5.12
C LEU A 194 -5.57 -2.99 -6.63
N LEU A 195 -4.29 -2.95 -6.97
CA LEU A 195 -3.80 -2.92 -8.35
C LEU A 195 -3.06 -4.21 -8.63
N THR A 196 -3.48 -4.92 -9.69
CA THR A 196 -2.74 -6.06 -10.22
C THR A 196 -1.56 -5.55 -11.04
N PHE A 197 -0.38 -6.13 -10.84
CA PHE A 197 0.84 -5.71 -11.51
C PHE A 197 1.76 -6.88 -11.82
N LYS A 198 2.64 -6.66 -12.80
CA LYS A 198 3.81 -7.49 -13.09
C LYS A 198 4.99 -6.58 -13.43
N SER A 199 6.16 -6.88 -12.89
CA SER A 199 7.40 -6.15 -13.22
C SER A 199 8.63 -6.95 -12.83
N LYS A 200 9.81 -6.44 -13.21
CA LYS A 200 11.11 -6.88 -12.68
C LYS A 200 11.49 -6.02 -11.48
N LEU A 201 12.07 -6.66 -10.48
CA LEU A 201 12.59 -5.97 -9.30
C LEU A 201 13.94 -5.31 -9.60
N LYS A 202 14.12 -4.11 -9.06
CA LYS A 202 15.37 -3.33 -9.09
C LYS A 202 15.68 -2.80 -7.70
N ASN A 203 16.95 -2.58 -7.42
CA ASN A 203 17.42 -1.95 -6.17
C ASN A 203 16.87 -2.65 -4.91
N VAL A 204 16.81 -3.97 -4.96
CA VAL A 204 16.26 -4.78 -3.86
C VAL A 204 17.13 -4.63 -2.62
N LYS A 205 16.51 -4.27 -1.51
CA LYS A 205 17.15 -4.15 -0.20
C LYS A 205 16.28 -4.83 0.86
N LYS A 206 16.88 -5.76 1.62
CA LYS A 206 16.26 -6.28 2.84
C LYS A 206 16.40 -5.25 3.95
N VAL A 207 15.32 -5.00 4.68
CA VAL A 207 15.27 -4.06 5.81
C VAL A 207 14.66 -4.78 7.01
N ASP A 208 15.42 -4.83 8.09
CA ASP A 208 14.94 -5.44 9.33
C ASP A 208 14.06 -4.47 10.11
N ILE A 209 12.97 -4.97 10.69
CA ILE A 209 12.03 -4.18 11.49
C ILE A 209 12.21 -4.59 12.96
N ASN A 210 12.88 -3.75 13.74
CA ASN A 210 13.09 -3.96 15.17
C ASN A 210 11.93 -3.39 15.98
N ILE A 211 10.70 -3.93 15.80
CA ILE A 211 9.52 -3.48 16.54
C ILE A 211 9.24 -4.39 17.75
N SER A 212 9.71 -5.62 17.72
CA SER A 212 9.63 -6.57 18.83
C SER A 212 10.98 -7.24 19.05
N PRO A 213 11.46 -7.35 20.29
CA PRO A 213 12.74 -8.02 20.59
C PRO A 213 12.73 -9.52 20.30
N GLU A 214 11.57 -10.12 20.07
CA GLU A 214 11.42 -11.58 19.94
C GLU A 214 11.30 -12.06 18.49
N GLU A 215 11.16 -11.17 17.50
CA GLU A 215 10.93 -11.56 16.11
C GLU A 215 11.80 -10.77 15.13
N ASN A 216 12.62 -11.47 14.35
CA ASN A 216 13.33 -10.93 13.19
C ASN A 216 12.34 -10.65 12.04
N ASN A 217 11.51 -9.64 12.20
CA ASN A 217 10.63 -9.19 11.13
C ASN A 217 11.43 -8.35 10.15
N HIS A 218 11.28 -8.65 8.87
CA HIS A 218 11.88 -7.88 7.81
C HIS A 218 10.90 -7.71 6.65
N TYR A 219 11.18 -6.74 5.83
CA TYR A 219 10.54 -6.56 4.54
C TYR A 219 11.61 -6.34 3.48
N TYR A 220 11.24 -6.43 2.22
CA TYR A 220 12.10 -6.03 1.13
C TYR A 220 11.58 -4.72 0.53
N ARG A 221 12.48 -3.78 0.31
CA ARG A 221 12.23 -2.59 -0.48
C ARG A 221 12.81 -2.83 -1.86
N ALA A 222 12.06 -2.49 -2.89
CA ALA A 222 12.49 -2.58 -4.28
C ALA A 222 11.88 -1.45 -5.10
N THR A 223 12.42 -1.23 -6.29
CA THR A 223 11.84 -0.34 -7.29
C THR A 223 11.35 -1.17 -8.47
N ILE A 224 10.22 -0.81 -9.03
CA ILE A 224 9.67 -1.39 -10.26
C ILE A 224 9.43 -0.31 -11.31
N ASP A 225 9.57 -0.69 -12.59
CA ASP A 225 9.13 0.17 -13.69
C ASP A 225 7.63 0.02 -13.89
N THR A 226 6.94 1.13 -14.03
CA THR A 226 5.52 1.16 -14.38
C THR A 226 5.28 2.08 -15.56
N THR A 227 4.08 1.97 -16.17
CA THR A 227 3.64 2.91 -17.21
C THR A 227 3.49 4.35 -16.70
N TYR A 228 3.57 4.56 -15.39
CA TYR A 228 3.53 5.88 -14.72
C TYR A 228 4.93 6.42 -14.37
N GLY A 229 5.97 5.63 -14.59
CA GLY A 229 7.33 5.87 -14.13
C GLY A 229 7.77 4.83 -13.09
N GLU A 230 8.89 5.07 -12.46
CA GLU A 230 9.38 4.20 -11.37
C GLU A 230 8.47 4.29 -10.16
N LEU A 231 8.28 3.16 -9.48
CA LEU A 231 7.51 3.02 -8.26
C LEU A 231 8.33 2.23 -7.22
N ASP A 232 8.58 2.84 -6.08
CA ASP A 232 9.13 2.11 -4.94
C ASP A 232 8.03 1.22 -4.35
N ILE A 233 8.36 -0.03 -4.09
CA ILE A 233 7.45 -1.00 -3.50
C ILE A 233 8.03 -1.61 -2.23
N ILE A 234 7.13 -2.01 -1.35
CA ILE A 234 7.44 -2.75 -0.14
C ILE A 234 6.83 -4.13 -0.27
N ILE A 235 7.65 -5.14 -0.05
CA ILE A 235 7.29 -6.55 -0.13
C ILE A 235 7.47 -7.15 1.27
N PRO A 236 6.39 -7.44 2.00
CA PRO A 236 6.47 -8.10 3.29
C PRO A 236 7.12 -9.49 3.18
N SER A 237 7.92 -9.87 4.17
CA SER A 237 8.67 -11.13 4.15
C SER A 237 7.80 -12.38 4.04
N ASN A 238 6.60 -12.33 4.60
CA ASN A 238 5.64 -13.42 4.59
C ASN A 238 5.05 -13.75 3.20
N ILE A 239 5.08 -12.78 2.28
CA ILE A 239 4.64 -12.99 0.89
C ILE A 239 5.68 -13.80 0.11
N CYS A 240 6.88 -13.89 0.65
CA CYS A 240 8.05 -14.42 -0.02
C CYS A 240 8.37 -15.88 0.34
N GLU A 241 7.44 -16.61 0.91
CA GLU A 241 7.64 -17.99 1.41
C GLU A 241 8.22 -18.97 0.37
N ASN A 242 8.05 -18.68 -0.92
CA ASN A 242 8.52 -19.53 -2.01
C ASN A 242 9.95 -19.18 -2.50
N ILE A 243 10.57 -18.12 -1.99
CA ILE A 243 11.89 -17.69 -2.41
C ILE A 243 12.69 -17.26 -1.19
N SER A 244 13.76 -17.97 -0.93
CA SER A 244 14.66 -17.69 0.21
C SER A 244 15.50 -16.43 0.02
N ASP A 245 15.61 -15.90 -1.20
CA ASP A 245 16.44 -14.74 -1.52
C ASP A 245 15.85 -13.93 -2.67
N ILE A 246 15.25 -12.79 -2.33
CA ILE A 246 14.71 -11.84 -3.31
C ILE A 246 15.82 -10.90 -3.74
N LYS A 247 16.02 -10.76 -5.04
CA LYS A 247 17.10 -9.96 -5.62
C LYS A 247 16.68 -9.24 -6.90
N ASP A 248 17.56 -8.37 -7.36
CA ASP A 248 17.41 -7.67 -8.62
C ASP A 248 17.17 -8.64 -9.79
N ASN A 249 16.34 -8.22 -10.71
CA ASN A 249 15.89 -8.97 -11.89
C ASN A 249 14.93 -10.14 -11.61
N ASN A 250 14.57 -10.44 -10.36
CA ASN A 250 13.46 -11.34 -10.12
C ASN A 250 12.17 -10.74 -10.70
N VAL A 251 11.29 -11.60 -11.20
CA VAL A 251 9.99 -11.21 -11.72
C VAL A 251 8.95 -11.33 -10.63
N ILE A 252 8.25 -10.24 -10.34
CA ILE A 252 7.15 -10.21 -9.40
C ILE A 252 5.83 -10.01 -10.16
N ILE A 253 4.82 -10.80 -9.80
CA ILE A 253 3.44 -10.61 -10.22
C ILE A 253 2.53 -10.70 -9.01
N GLY A 254 1.56 -9.81 -8.90
CA GLY A 254 0.70 -9.80 -7.74
C GLY A 254 -0.24 -8.61 -7.69
N GLU A 255 -0.60 -8.27 -6.47
CA GLU A 255 -1.49 -7.16 -6.16
C GLU A 255 -0.84 -6.25 -5.14
N LEU A 256 -0.95 -4.96 -5.37
CA LEU A 256 -0.45 -3.93 -4.46
C LEU A 256 -1.52 -2.89 -4.15
N LEU A 257 -1.41 -2.28 -2.98
CA LEU A 257 -2.08 -1.05 -2.62
C LEU A 257 -1.17 0.12 -2.98
N LEU A 258 -1.65 1.02 -3.82
CA LEU A 258 -0.95 2.27 -4.10
C LEU A 258 -1.23 3.27 -2.98
N SER A 259 -0.22 3.59 -2.19
CA SER A 259 -0.27 4.57 -1.11
C SER A 259 0.34 5.89 -1.56
N GLY A 260 -0.24 7.02 -1.13
CA GLY A 260 0.22 8.34 -1.51
C GLY A 260 0.16 9.36 -0.38
N ASN A 261 1.19 10.22 -0.33
CA ASN A 261 1.21 11.44 0.47
C ASN A 261 1.00 12.66 -0.43
N LEU A 262 -0.03 13.44 -0.17
CA LEU A 262 -0.29 14.68 -0.91
C LEU A 262 0.85 15.68 -0.74
N CYS A 263 1.40 16.15 -1.86
CA CYS A 263 2.43 17.18 -1.90
C CYS A 263 1.78 18.56 -1.80
N THR A 264 1.46 19.04 -0.61
CA THR A 264 0.88 20.36 -0.43
C THR A 264 1.87 21.28 0.28
N GLY A 265 2.12 22.49 -0.28
CA GLY A 265 2.96 23.50 0.35
C GLY A 265 2.44 23.99 1.71
N LYS A 266 1.14 23.83 1.97
CA LYS A 266 0.50 24.14 3.27
C LYS A 266 0.80 23.11 4.35
N TYR A 267 1.06 21.87 3.98
CA TYR A 267 1.40 20.79 4.92
C TYR A 267 2.73 21.04 5.66
N LYS A 268 3.71 21.63 4.97
CA LYS A 268 4.98 22.03 5.59
C LYS A 268 4.84 23.12 6.65
N LYS A 269 3.80 23.96 6.59
CA LYS A 269 3.54 25.00 7.57
C LYS A 269 2.95 24.47 8.87
N GLN A 270 1.97 23.57 8.80
CA GLN A 270 1.33 22.97 9.99
C GLN A 270 2.30 22.11 10.82
N ILE A 271 3.28 21.45 10.17
CA ILE A 271 4.32 20.69 10.88
C ILE A 271 5.30 21.61 11.63
N LYS A 272 5.50 22.85 11.17
CA LYS A 272 6.38 23.82 11.84
C LYS A 272 5.71 24.45 13.06
N GLU A 273 4.40 24.70 12.99
CA GLU A 273 3.64 25.33 14.07
C GLU A 273 3.48 24.43 15.32
N ASN A 274 3.52 23.10 15.14
CA ASN A 274 3.47 22.14 16.25
C ASN A 274 4.85 21.77 16.85
N LYS A 275 5.92 22.45 16.47
CA LYS A 275 7.28 22.27 17.03
C LYS A 275 7.68 23.38 18.03
N GLU A 276 6.84 24.39 18.21
CA GLU A 276 7.12 25.55 19.06
C GLU A 276 6.26 25.58 20.35
N ASP A 277 5.48 24.54 20.63
CA ASP A 277 4.80 24.29 21.90
C ASP A 277 5.35 22.97 22.49
#